data_1bcffc8ef0f29bdf25405a713d96e1b4
#
_entry.id   1bcffc8ef0f29bdf25405a713d96e1b4
#
_cell.length_a   1.000
_cell.length_b   1.000
_cell.length_c   1.000
_cell.angle_alpha   90.00
_cell.angle_beta   90.00
_cell.angle_gamma   90.00
#
_symmetry.space_group_name_H-M   'P 1'
#
loop_
_entity.id
_entity.type
_entity.pdbx_description
1 polymer ?
#
loop_
_entity_poly.entity_id
_entity_poly.type
_entity_poly.pdbx_seq_one_letter_code
_entity_poly.pdbx_strand_id
1 'polypeptide(L)'
;MLQQAQLANGKLLRGETAAANVFVYVNPDESERKYLSGTLQLDEHTLASALDPDELARVEFEPEHAALIFKRPMNYSAEESFLFRVASTGLFLFAD
;
A
#
# COMPACT_ATOMS: atom_id res chain seq x y z
N MET A 1 4.73 9.98 -1.32
CA MET A 1 3.64 10.76 -1.96
C MET A 1 2.31 10.11 -1.62
N LEU A 2 1.41 10.87 -1.09
CA LEU A 2 0.07 10.39 -0.70
C LEU A 2 -0.95 10.76 -1.76
N GLN A 3 -1.73 9.79 -2.18
CA GLN A 3 -2.92 9.99 -3.02
C GLN A 3 -4.14 9.54 -2.23
N GLN A 4 -5.23 10.27 -2.37
CA GLN A 4 -6.46 9.99 -1.64
C GLN A 4 -7.58 9.68 -2.60
N ALA A 5 -8.50 8.83 -2.15
CA ALA A 5 -9.68 8.47 -2.92
C ALA A 5 -10.82 8.09 -1.99
N GLN A 6 -12.02 8.11 -2.51
CA GLN A 6 -13.21 7.62 -1.83
C GLN A 6 -13.75 6.42 -2.57
N LEU A 7 -13.94 5.32 -1.86
CA LEU A 7 -14.65 4.15 -2.38
C LEU A 7 -16.07 4.19 -1.83
N ALA A 8 -17.04 4.37 -2.71
CA ALA A 8 -18.45 4.44 -2.34
C ALA A 8 -19.29 3.90 -3.47
N ASN A 9 -20.31 3.12 -3.13
CA ASN A 9 -21.27 2.56 -4.09
C ASN A 9 -20.59 1.79 -5.24
N GLY A 10 -19.50 1.08 -4.93
CA GLY A 10 -18.75 0.32 -5.91
C GLY A 10 -17.90 1.15 -6.87
N LYS A 11 -17.74 2.44 -6.60
CA LYS A 11 -16.94 3.32 -7.44
C LYS A 11 -15.81 3.95 -6.65
N LEU A 12 -14.67 4.13 -7.31
CA LEU A 12 -13.51 4.80 -6.74
C LEU A 12 -13.41 6.21 -7.32
N LEU A 13 -13.55 7.22 -6.45
CA LEU A 13 -13.48 8.62 -6.81
C LEU A 13 -12.18 9.20 -6.26
N ARG A 14 -11.28 9.62 -7.13
CA ARG A 14 -10.00 10.19 -6.73
C ARG A 14 -10.17 11.64 -6.28
N GLY A 15 -9.39 12.03 -5.28
CA GLY A 15 -9.34 13.41 -4.81
C GLY A 15 -9.30 13.50 -3.29
N GLU A 16 -8.81 14.64 -2.81
CA GLU A 16 -8.77 14.95 -1.39
C GLU A 16 -10.13 15.44 -0.95
N THR A 17 -10.81 14.65 -0.14
CA THR A 17 -12.08 15.05 0.46
C THR A 17 -12.13 14.57 1.91
N ALA A 18 -13.00 15.17 2.71
CA ALA A 18 -13.24 14.70 4.06
C ALA A 18 -13.81 13.26 4.09
N ALA A 19 -14.38 12.80 2.99
CA ALA A 19 -14.96 11.48 2.87
C ALA A 19 -13.98 10.44 2.32
N ALA A 20 -12.71 10.80 2.11
CA ALA A 20 -11.70 9.87 1.60
C ALA A 20 -11.53 8.71 2.57
N ASN A 21 -11.56 7.50 2.04
CA ASN A 21 -11.37 6.27 2.82
C ASN A 21 -10.33 5.33 2.22
N VAL A 22 -9.68 5.76 1.13
CA VAL A 22 -8.58 5.03 0.50
C VAL A 22 -7.37 5.96 0.44
N PHE A 23 -6.25 5.51 1.01
CA PHE A 23 -5.03 6.29 1.09
C PHE A 23 -3.90 5.50 0.47
N VAL A 24 -3.29 6.03 -0.58
CA VAL A 24 -2.22 5.36 -1.32
C VAL A 24 -0.92 6.11 -1.09
N TYR A 25 0.03 5.46 -0.44
CA TYR A 25 1.37 6.00 -0.21
C TYR A 25 2.32 5.39 -1.22
N VAL A 26 2.82 6.22 -2.12
CA VAL A 26 3.79 5.80 -3.13
C VAL A 26 5.17 6.27 -2.68
N ASN A 27 6.08 5.33 -2.50
CA ASN A 27 7.44 5.61 -2.05
C ASN A 27 7.45 6.56 -0.85
N PRO A 28 6.85 6.17 0.28
CA PRO A 28 6.65 7.07 1.41
C PRO A 28 7.97 7.60 1.95
N ASP A 29 7.97 8.90 2.28
CA ASP A 29 9.12 9.53 2.91
C ASP A 29 9.15 9.20 4.42
N GLU A 30 10.15 9.73 5.12
CA GLU A 30 10.31 9.44 6.54
C GLU A 30 9.13 9.91 7.38
N SER A 31 8.58 11.08 7.08
CA SER A 31 7.44 11.60 7.83
C SER A 31 6.17 10.79 7.57
N GLU A 32 5.97 10.33 6.35
CA GLU A 32 4.84 9.46 6.00
C GLU A 32 4.98 8.09 6.69
N ARG A 33 6.19 7.53 6.75
CA ARG A 33 6.43 6.28 7.47
C ARG A 33 6.18 6.41 8.96
N LYS A 34 6.57 7.53 9.56
CA LYS A 34 6.29 7.81 10.97
C LYS A 34 4.80 7.91 11.25
N TYR A 35 4.06 8.53 10.35
CA TYR A 35 2.61 8.59 10.47
C TYR A 35 1.99 7.19 10.40
N LEU A 36 2.43 6.36 9.46
CA LEU A 36 1.89 5.02 9.30
C LEU A 36 2.19 4.13 10.50
N SER A 37 3.40 4.17 11.03
CA SER A 37 3.76 3.33 12.17
C SER A 37 3.29 3.91 13.50
N GLY A 38 3.31 5.21 13.67
CA GLY A 38 2.95 5.88 14.92
C GLY A 38 1.46 6.13 15.06
N THR A 39 0.85 6.84 14.12
CA THR A 39 -0.56 7.24 14.21
C THR A 39 -1.49 6.10 13.82
N LEU A 40 -1.22 5.42 12.74
CA LEU A 40 -2.04 4.28 12.30
C LEU A 40 -1.62 2.97 12.94
N GLN A 41 -0.53 2.97 13.70
CA GLN A 41 -0.05 1.82 14.44
C GLN A 41 0.21 0.58 13.60
N LEU A 42 0.67 0.77 12.36
CA LEU A 42 1.15 -0.34 11.55
C LEU A 42 2.46 -0.85 12.12
N ASP A 43 2.60 -2.16 12.23
CA ASP A 43 3.85 -2.75 12.68
C ASP A 43 4.99 -2.36 11.75
N GLU A 44 6.09 -1.88 12.31
CA GLU A 44 7.24 -1.42 11.52
C GLU A 44 7.82 -2.51 10.65
N HIS A 45 7.85 -3.74 11.15
CA HIS A 45 8.35 -4.88 10.37
C HIS A 45 7.44 -5.16 9.17
N THR A 46 6.12 -5.14 9.37
CA THR A 46 5.16 -5.34 8.29
C THR A 46 5.22 -4.22 7.27
N LEU A 47 5.36 -2.98 7.74
CA LEU A 47 5.51 -1.83 6.84
C LEU A 47 6.80 -1.95 6.00
N ALA A 48 7.91 -2.31 6.62
CA ALA A 48 9.17 -2.51 5.91
C ALA A 48 9.05 -3.64 4.88
N SER A 49 8.35 -4.72 5.22
CA SER A 49 8.10 -5.83 4.30
C SER A 49 7.26 -5.40 3.11
N ALA A 50 6.27 -4.54 3.33
CA ALA A 50 5.42 -4.03 2.24
C ALA A 50 6.21 -3.18 1.25
N LEU A 51 7.33 -2.61 1.69
CA LEU A 51 8.19 -1.76 0.85
C LEU A 51 9.40 -2.50 0.30
N ASP A 52 9.62 -3.75 0.68
CA ASP A 52 10.79 -4.52 0.28
C ASP A 52 10.43 -5.43 -0.90
N PRO A 53 11.03 -5.20 -2.09
CA PRO A 53 10.73 -6.04 -3.27
C PRO A 53 11.17 -7.49 -3.13
N ASP A 54 12.03 -7.80 -2.17
CA ASP A 54 12.52 -9.16 -1.96
C ASP A 54 11.68 -9.95 -0.96
N GLU A 55 10.70 -9.32 -0.31
CA GLU A 55 9.81 -10.01 0.61
C GLU A 55 8.84 -10.94 -0.11
N LEU A 56 8.48 -12.03 0.57
CA LEU A 56 7.48 -12.95 0.04
C LEU A 56 6.07 -12.39 0.21
N ALA A 57 5.21 -12.66 -0.74
CA ALA A 57 3.80 -12.31 -0.64
C ALA A 57 3.16 -13.07 0.52
N ARG A 58 2.30 -12.40 1.30
CA ARG A 58 1.63 -13.04 2.41
C ARG A 58 0.41 -12.25 2.85
N VAL A 59 -0.45 -12.92 3.64
CA VAL A 59 -1.59 -12.29 4.30
C VAL A 59 -1.37 -12.41 5.81
N GLU A 60 -1.55 -11.31 6.53
CA GLU A 60 -1.47 -11.29 7.99
C GLU A 60 -2.75 -10.70 8.57
N PHE A 61 -3.23 -11.30 9.65
CA PHE A 61 -4.41 -10.81 10.35
C PHE A 61 -4.00 -10.30 11.73
N GLU A 62 -4.25 -9.01 11.95
CA GLU A 62 -4.01 -8.33 13.21
C GLU A 62 -5.35 -7.94 13.84
N PRO A 63 -5.40 -7.63 15.15
CA PRO A 63 -6.66 -7.25 15.77
C PRO A 63 -7.36 -6.06 15.15
N GLU A 64 -6.60 -5.11 14.61
CA GLU A 64 -7.13 -3.83 14.12
C GLU A 64 -7.17 -3.74 12.61
N HIS A 65 -6.48 -4.64 11.90
CA HIS A 65 -6.45 -4.61 10.44
C HIS A 65 -6.02 -5.95 9.88
N ALA A 66 -6.26 -6.13 8.60
CA ALA A 66 -5.67 -7.21 7.81
C ALA A 66 -4.65 -6.61 6.86
N ALA A 67 -3.53 -7.29 6.66
CA ALA A 67 -2.48 -6.86 5.77
C ALA A 67 -2.28 -7.87 4.65
N LEU A 68 -2.23 -7.40 3.43
CA LEU A 68 -1.94 -8.22 2.25
C LEU A 68 -0.71 -7.63 1.58
N ILE A 69 0.36 -8.42 1.49
CA ILE A 69 1.61 -8.03 0.84
C ILE A 69 1.75 -8.84 -0.43
N PHE A 70 1.93 -8.15 -1.55
CA PHE A 70 2.01 -8.81 -2.85
C PHE A 70 2.96 -8.06 -3.77
N LYS A 71 3.28 -8.66 -4.90
CA LYS A 71 4.16 -8.09 -5.92
C LYS A 71 3.35 -7.63 -7.11
N ARG A 72 3.82 -6.57 -7.74
CA ARG A 72 3.26 -6.10 -9.00
C ARG A 72 4.39 -5.79 -9.98
N PRO A 73 4.18 -5.95 -11.29
CA PRO A 73 5.19 -5.55 -12.25
C PRO A 73 5.30 -4.02 -12.32
N MET A 74 6.54 -3.56 -12.48
CA MET A 74 6.85 -2.14 -12.69
C MET A 74 7.32 -1.94 -14.10
N ASN A 75 6.84 -0.87 -14.74
CA ASN A 75 7.36 -0.44 -16.03
C ASN A 75 7.43 -1.57 -17.07
N TYR A 76 6.41 -2.46 -17.02
CA TYR A 76 6.36 -3.57 -17.96
C TYR A 76 6.14 -3.05 -19.38
N SER A 77 6.98 -3.52 -20.30
CA SER A 77 6.82 -3.26 -21.73
C SER A 77 6.92 -4.57 -22.48
N ALA A 78 5.97 -4.81 -23.37
CA ALA A 78 6.00 -6.00 -24.22
C ALA A 78 7.19 -6.00 -25.18
N GLU A 79 7.74 -4.84 -25.47
CA GLU A 79 8.94 -4.70 -26.33
C GLU A 79 10.22 -5.09 -25.59
N GLU A 80 10.22 -4.96 -24.27
CA GLU A 80 11.33 -5.33 -23.41
C GLU A 80 11.02 -6.65 -22.67
N SER A 81 10.52 -7.61 -23.37
CA SER A 81 9.78 -8.76 -22.88
C SER A 81 10.48 -9.66 -21.87
N PHE A 82 11.77 -9.51 -21.64
CA PHE A 82 12.50 -10.39 -20.73
C PHE A 82 13.01 -9.71 -19.47
N LEU A 83 12.81 -8.38 -19.35
CA LEU A 83 13.29 -7.62 -18.21
C LEU A 83 12.14 -6.78 -17.64
N PHE A 84 11.46 -7.31 -16.65
CA PHE A 84 10.54 -6.51 -15.87
C PHE A 84 10.99 -6.49 -14.41
N ARG A 85 10.76 -5.37 -13.77
CA ARG A 85 11.00 -5.21 -12.34
C ARG A 85 9.70 -5.43 -11.59
N VAL A 86 9.82 -5.91 -10.37
CA VAL A 86 8.67 -6.04 -9.49
C VAL A 86 8.79 -5.06 -8.33
N ALA A 87 7.66 -4.57 -7.88
CA ALA A 87 7.57 -3.76 -6.67
C ALA A 87 6.72 -4.49 -5.66
N SER A 88 7.04 -4.30 -4.39
CA SER A 88 6.21 -4.80 -3.32
C SER A 88 5.08 -3.80 -3.04
N THR A 89 3.90 -4.31 -2.73
CA THR A 89 2.74 -3.51 -2.38
C THR A 89 2.12 -4.09 -1.11
N GLY A 90 1.79 -3.21 -0.17
CA GLY A 90 1.04 -3.60 1.01
C GLY A 90 -0.34 -2.99 0.98
N LEU A 91 -1.36 -3.80 1.22
CA LEU A 91 -2.74 -3.35 1.37
C LEU A 91 -3.17 -3.62 2.80
N PHE A 92 -3.56 -2.57 3.51
CA PHE A 92 -3.97 -2.65 4.91
C PHE A 92 -5.44 -2.28 5.01
N LEU A 93 -6.25 -3.21 5.50
CA LEU A 93 -7.69 -3.04 5.61
C LEU A 93 -8.07 -2.88 7.08
N PHE A 94 -8.62 -1.72 7.43
CA PHE A 94 -9.09 -1.42 8.77
C PHE A 94 -10.60 -1.57 8.85
N ALA A 95 -11.12 -1.92 10.03
CA ALA A 95 -12.54 -2.20 10.21
C ALA A 95 -13.40 -0.93 10.20
N ASP A 96 -12.84 0.24 10.46
CA ASP A 96 -13.61 1.50 10.54
C ASP A 96 -13.17 2.55 9.53
#